data_6a1fe7c77ee6fb81760f66246a936da7
#
_entry.id   6a1fe7c77ee6fb81760f66246a936da7
#
_cell.length_a   1.000
_cell.length_b   1.000
_cell.length_c   1.000
_cell.angle_alpha   90.00
_cell.angle_beta   90.00
_cell.angle_gamma   90.00
#
_symmetry.space_group_name_H-M   'P 1'
#
loop_
_entity.id
_entity.type
_entity.pdbx_description
1 polymer ?
#
loop_
_entity_poly.entity_id
_entity_poly.type
_entity_poly.pdbx_seq_one_letter_code
_entity_poly.pdbx_strand_id
1 'polypeptide(L)'
;VRSRGLGDVYKRQPYDVTDLSGRSIVRSKHVLSLKDNDQSANLEKLIAAGVSSFKIEGRLKGPEYVKNLTAYYRRKIDALLEKHSGENWQRASVGVSTFTFEPDPEKTFRRGATDYFVNGRRPQIAALDTPKSTGETVGKVVAISSGCSTVDIATKAEIANGDGLVYLTPEEELEGLRVNRAEQLRPGLVRVSLHEPLKRHPGLLPGVVVNRNKDHRFEKLLAQESAERTIPATLELVVRSNALELTGKTLELSATVRLDGPVQPARNPQALDKLKASLSKAGGTVF
;
A
#
# COMPACT_ATOMS: atom_id res chain seq x y z
N VAL A 1 -25.50 8.32 9.33
CA VAL A 1 -25.04 7.05 9.93
C VAL A 1 -25.04 6.02 8.80
N ARG A 2 -23.84 5.62 8.33
CA ARG A 2 -23.73 4.53 7.34
C ARG A 2 -24.07 3.23 8.08
N SER A 3 -25.12 2.56 7.67
CA SER A 3 -25.48 1.22 8.13
C SER A 3 -24.32 0.27 7.84
N ARG A 4 -23.60 -0.15 8.88
CA ARG A 4 -22.67 -1.27 8.78
C ARG A 4 -23.54 -2.51 8.65
N GLY A 5 -23.33 -3.30 7.59
CA GLY A 5 -24.09 -4.54 7.42
C GLY A 5 -23.89 -5.44 8.65
N LEU A 6 -24.93 -6.18 9.05
CA LEU A 6 -24.93 -7.10 10.19
C LEU A 6 -23.69 -8.02 10.20
N GLY A 7 -23.24 -8.48 9.02
CA GLY A 7 -22.04 -9.32 8.89
C GLY A 7 -20.75 -8.68 9.42
N ASP A 8 -20.59 -7.35 9.34
CA ASP A 8 -19.41 -6.66 9.89
C ASP A 8 -19.43 -6.62 11.42
N VAL A 9 -20.62 -6.59 12.02
CA VAL A 9 -20.79 -6.60 13.48
C VAL A 9 -20.38 -7.96 14.04
N TYR A 10 -20.93 -9.05 13.50
CA TYR A 10 -20.61 -10.41 13.97
C TYR A 10 -19.12 -10.75 13.84
N LYS A 11 -18.48 -10.41 12.72
CA LYS A 11 -17.07 -10.72 12.49
C LYS A 11 -16.11 -9.99 13.43
N ARG A 12 -16.59 -8.97 14.14
CA ARG A 12 -15.74 -8.14 15.01
C ARG A 12 -16.00 -8.34 16.49
N GLN A 13 -16.90 -9.24 16.84
CA GLN A 13 -17.18 -9.59 18.24
C GLN A 13 -16.21 -10.68 18.71
N PRO A 14 -15.88 -10.70 20.00
CA PRO A 14 -15.24 -11.85 20.62
C PRO A 14 -16.25 -12.98 20.80
N TYR A 15 -15.77 -14.21 20.75
CA TYR A 15 -16.56 -15.44 20.90
C TYR A 15 -15.88 -16.40 21.87
N ASP A 16 -16.68 -17.13 22.60
CA ASP A 16 -16.28 -18.36 23.28
C ASP A 16 -16.51 -19.54 22.34
N VAL A 17 -15.52 -20.42 22.23
CA VAL A 17 -15.61 -21.64 21.41
C VAL A 17 -15.47 -22.86 22.32
N THR A 18 -16.41 -23.77 22.22
CA THR A 18 -16.38 -25.04 22.94
C THR A 18 -16.41 -26.21 21.94
N ASP A 19 -15.89 -27.36 22.33
CA ASP A 19 -16.10 -28.61 21.58
C ASP A 19 -17.49 -29.21 21.88
N LEU A 20 -17.82 -30.31 21.21
CA LEU A 20 -19.11 -30.98 21.38
C LEU A 20 -19.34 -31.56 22.80
N SER A 21 -18.28 -31.71 23.58
CA SER A 21 -18.34 -32.12 25.00
C SER A 21 -18.55 -30.96 25.97
N GLY A 22 -18.56 -29.71 25.46
CA GLY A 22 -18.65 -28.50 26.27
C GLY A 22 -17.33 -28.01 26.81
N ARG A 23 -16.18 -28.64 26.43
CA ARG A 23 -14.86 -28.19 26.85
C ARG A 23 -14.49 -26.90 26.12
N SER A 24 -14.06 -25.88 26.86
CA SER A 24 -13.62 -24.62 26.30
C SER A 24 -12.34 -24.80 25.47
N ILE A 25 -12.36 -24.35 24.21
CA ILE A 25 -11.22 -24.32 23.29
C ILE A 25 -10.62 -22.92 23.27
N VAL A 26 -11.47 -21.89 23.16
CA VAL A 26 -11.08 -20.48 23.10
C VAL A 26 -12.10 -19.66 23.89
N ARG A 27 -11.64 -18.64 24.63
CA ARG A 27 -12.50 -17.72 25.37
C ARG A 27 -12.25 -16.29 24.94
N SER A 28 -13.31 -15.53 24.70
CA SER A 28 -13.33 -14.10 24.41
C SER A 28 -12.35 -13.68 23.30
N LYS A 29 -12.30 -14.43 22.19
CA LYS A 29 -11.41 -14.16 21.05
C LYS A 29 -12.17 -13.85 19.76
N HIS A 30 -11.57 -13.06 18.90
CA HIS A 30 -12.14 -12.65 17.60
C HIS A 30 -11.96 -13.74 16.52
N VAL A 31 -12.47 -14.93 16.78
CA VAL A 31 -12.25 -16.13 15.92
C VAL A 31 -12.79 -15.98 14.49
N LEU A 32 -13.75 -15.07 14.26
CA LEU A 32 -14.28 -14.76 12.94
C LEU A 32 -13.59 -13.56 12.27
N SER A 33 -12.63 -12.91 12.93
CA SER A 33 -11.83 -11.84 12.35
C SER A 33 -10.63 -12.43 11.63
N LEU A 34 -10.72 -12.61 10.32
CA LEU A 34 -9.63 -13.16 9.54
C LEU A 34 -8.49 -12.15 9.39
N LYS A 35 -7.25 -12.65 9.37
CA LYS A 35 -6.08 -11.91 8.90
C LYS A 35 -6.27 -11.47 7.45
N ASP A 36 -5.53 -10.48 7.01
CA ASP A 36 -5.62 -9.99 5.65
C ASP A 36 -5.03 -11.03 4.68
N ASN A 37 -5.78 -11.35 3.62
CA ASN A 37 -5.36 -12.32 2.60
C ASN A 37 -4.27 -11.68 1.72
N ASP A 38 -3.05 -12.15 1.87
CA ASP A 38 -1.88 -11.68 1.14
C ASP A 38 -1.32 -12.82 0.28
N GLN A 39 -1.50 -12.70 -1.03
CA GLN A 39 -1.03 -13.66 -2.02
C GLN A 39 0.25 -13.21 -2.73
N SER A 40 0.90 -12.16 -2.25
CA SER A 40 2.07 -11.58 -2.91
C SER A 40 3.24 -12.54 -3.07
N ALA A 41 3.42 -13.46 -2.14
CA ALA A 41 4.43 -14.53 -2.21
C ALA A 41 4.03 -15.71 -3.11
N ASN A 42 2.74 -15.80 -3.48
CA ASN A 42 2.18 -16.88 -4.26
C ASN A 42 1.86 -16.49 -5.70
N LEU A 43 2.12 -15.23 -6.10
CA LEU A 43 1.76 -14.71 -7.43
C LEU A 43 2.32 -15.59 -8.56
N GLU A 44 3.57 -16.00 -8.48
CA GLU A 44 4.21 -16.85 -9.48
C GLU A 44 3.47 -18.18 -9.65
N LYS A 45 3.15 -18.85 -8.54
CA LYS A 45 2.38 -20.12 -8.54
C LYS A 45 0.96 -19.93 -9.11
N LEU A 46 0.32 -18.83 -8.74
CA LEU A 46 -1.05 -18.53 -9.19
C LEU A 46 -1.09 -18.24 -10.70
N ILE A 47 -0.13 -17.45 -11.20
CA ILE A 47 -0.01 -17.17 -12.64
C ILE A 47 0.30 -18.47 -13.41
N ALA A 48 1.24 -19.28 -12.94
CA ALA A 48 1.57 -20.57 -13.55
C ALA A 48 0.37 -21.54 -13.56
N ALA A 49 -0.54 -21.44 -12.58
CA ALA A 49 -1.79 -22.20 -12.54
C ALA A 49 -2.90 -21.60 -13.43
N GLY A 50 -2.64 -20.54 -14.20
CA GLY A 50 -3.57 -19.93 -15.14
C GLY A 50 -4.37 -18.74 -14.61
N VAL A 51 -4.07 -18.21 -13.42
CA VAL A 51 -4.71 -16.99 -12.92
C VAL A 51 -4.17 -15.79 -13.69
N SER A 52 -5.05 -15.10 -14.42
CA SER A 52 -4.72 -13.96 -15.29
C SER A 52 -5.17 -12.60 -14.73
N SER A 53 -5.96 -12.58 -13.66
CA SER A 53 -6.49 -11.36 -13.07
C SER A 53 -6.56 -11.46 -11.56
N PHE A 54 -6.18 -10.38 -10.87
CA PHE A 54 -6.15 -10.29 -9.41
C PHE A 54 -7.02 -9.13 -8.95
N LYS A 55 -7.93 -9.40 -8.03
CA LYS A 55 -8.78 -8.38 -7.41
C LYS A 55 -8.24 -7.99 -6.04
N ILE A 56 -7.94 -6.71 -5.86
CA ILE A 56 -7.60 -6.13 -4.56
C ILE A 56 -8.88 -5.62 -3.90
N GLU A 57 -9.19 -6.11 -2.69
CA GLU A 57 -10.34 -5.66 -1.93
C GLU A 57 -9.94 -4.55 -0.97
N GLY A 58 -10.49 -3.36 -1.19
CA GLY A 58 -10.22 -2.16 -0.38
C GLY A 58 -11.48 -1.53 0.22
N ARG A 59 -12.57 -2.28 0.34
CA ARG A 59 -13.82 -1.77 0.91
C ARG A 59 -13.60 -1.21 2.31
N LEU A 60 -14.08 0.01 2.53
CA LEU A 60 -13.93 0.77 3.78
C LEU A 60 -12.47 1.15 4.13
N LYS A 61 -11.56 1.06 3.16
CA LYS A 61 -10.20 1.57 3.28
C LYS A 61 -10.09 2.93 2.60
N GLY A 62 -9.12 3.73 3.03
CA GLY A 62 -8.81 5.01 2.39
C GLY A 62 -8.05 4.84 1.06
N PRO A 63 -7.94 5.92 0.28
CA PRO A 63 -7.21 5.91 -0.99
C PRO A 63 -5.72 5.56 -0.82
N GLU A 64 -5.11 5.90 0.32
CA GLU A 64 -3.72 5.56 0.67
C GLU A 64 -3.50 4.04 0.68
N TYR A 65 -4.44 3.28 1.25
CA TYR A 65 -4.40 1.82 1.23
C TYR A 65 -4.44 1.27 -0.20
N VAL A 66 -5.41 1.76 -1.00
CA VAL A 66 -5.58 1.30 -2.38
C VAL A 66 -4.34 1.61 -3.21
N LYS A 67 -3.80 2.84 -3.11
CA LYS A 67 -2.60 3.26 -3.82
C LYS A 67 -1.40 2.40 -3.46
N ASN A 68 -1.16 2.19 -2.16
CA ASN A 68 -0.05 1.40 -1.64
C ASN A 68 -0.11 -0.07 -2.10
N LEU A 69 -1.24 -0.73 -1.87
CA LEU A 69 -1.40 -2.15 -2.22
C LEU A 69 -1.36 -2.37 -3.75
N THR A 70 -1.99 -1.48 -4.53
CA THR A 70 -1.96 -1.58 -5.99
C THR A 70 -0.53 -1.42 -6.52
N ALA A 71 0.23 -0.45 -6.00
CA ALA A 71 1.62 -0.27 -6.35
C ALA A 71 2.49 -1.48 -5.96
N TYR A 72 2.28 -2.03 -4.77
CA TYR A 72 3.00 -3.21 -4.28
C TYR A 72 2.79 -4.42 -5.20
N TYR A 73 1.54 -4.77 -5.48
CA TYR A 73 1.23 -5.90 -6.37
C TYR A 73 1.67 -5.64 -7.81
N ARG A 74 1.57 -4.39 -8.30
CA ARG A 74 2.06 -4.03 -9.64
C ARG A 74 3.55 -4.28 -9.79
N ARG A 75 4.36 -3.80 -8.84
CA ARG A 75 5.82 -4.05 -8.84
C ARG A 75 6.16 -5.54 -8.77
N LYS A 76 5.44 -6.31 -7.95
CA LYS A 76 5.62 -7.76 -7.85
C LYS A 76 5.35 -8.47 -9.18
N ILE A 77 4.24 -8.10 -9.83
CA ILE A 77 3.88 -8.69 -11.14
C ILE A 77 4.89 -8.26 -12.21
N ASP A 78 5.33 -7.00 -12.24
CA ASP A 78 6.32 -6.53 -13.20
C ASP A 78 7.66 -7.27 -13.05
N ALA A 79 8.12 -7.47 -11.82
CA ALA A 79 9.34 -8.23 -11.55
C ALA A 79 9.23 -9.71 -11.97
N LEU A 80 8.04 -10.32 -11.80
CA LEU A 80 7.80 -11.69 -12.29
C LEU A 80 7.79 -11.76 -13.82
N LEU A 81 7.18 -10.80 -14.50
CA LEU A 81 7.17 -10.74 -15.95
C LEU A 81 8.58 -10.52 -16.54
N GLU A 82 9.40 -9.72 -15.87
CA GLU A 82 10.80 -9.55 -16.23
C GLU A 82 11.61 -10.85 -16.05
N LYS A 83 11.42 -11.52 -14.91
CA LYS A 83 12.06 -12.83 -14.62
C LYS A 83 11.70 -13.90 -15.68
N HIS A 84 10.47 -13.89 -16.19
CA HIS A 84 9.93 -14.85 -17.17
C HIS A 84 9.84 -14.28 -18.58
N SER A 85 10.68 -13.28 -18.93
CA SER A 85 10.64 -12.58 -20.23
C SER A 85 10.89 -13.47 -21.47
N GLY A 86 11.45 -14.65 -21.29
CA GLY A 86 11.63 -15.66 -22.35
C GLY A 86 10.50 -16.69 -22.48
N GLU A 87 9.48 -16.60 -21.63
CA GLU A 87 8.32 -17.50 -21.57
C GLU A 87 7.06 -16.84 -22.16
N ASN A 88 5.95 -17.57 -22.20
CA ASN A 88 4.66 -17.08 -22.73
C ASN A 88 3.92 -16.15 -21.75
N TRP A 89 4.63 -15.51 -20.82
CA TRP A 89 4.04 -14.57 -19.87
C TRP A 89 4.09 -13.16 -20.44
N GLN A 90 2.95 -12.52 -20.52
CA GLN A 90 2.85 -11.14 -21.00
C GLN A 90 1.84 -10.34 -20.19
N ARG A 91 1.98 -9.02 -20.26
CA ARG A 91 1.06 -8.11 -19.58
C ARG A 91 -0.31 -8.17 -20.22
N ALA A 92 -1.35 -8.33 -19.41
CA ALA A 92 -2.73 -8.20 -19.84
C ALA A 92 -3.20 -6.73 -19.96
N SER A 93 -2.37 -5.78 -19.56
CA SER A 93 -2.70 -4.36 -19.61
C SER A 93 -1.56 -3.53 -20.18
N VAL A 94 -1.90 -2.53 -20.99
CA VAL A 94 -0.95 -1.56 -21.54
C VAL A 94 -0.55 -0.51 -20.50
N GLY A 95 0.54 0.16 -20.72
CA GLY A 95 1.03 1.27 -19.89
C GLY A 95 2.05 0.86 -18.83
N VAL A 96 2.77 1.87 -18.35
CA VAL A 96 3.82 1.78 -17.33
C VAL A 96 3.36 2.58 -16.12
N SER A 97 3.44 1.97 -14.95
CA SER A 97 3.14 2.67 -13.68
C SER A 97 4.44 3.07 -12.99
N THR A 98 4.54 4.33 -12.62
CA THR A 98 5.65 4.90 -11.86
C THR A 98 5.18 5.36 -10.49
N PHE A 99 6.05 5.25 -9.49
CA PHE A 99 5.74 5.57 -8.10
C PHE A 99 6.88 6.37 -7.50
N THR A 100 6.57 7.44 -6.76
CA THR A 100 7.55 8.25 -6.02
C THR A 100 7.74 7.73 -4.59
N PHE A 101 7.16 6.60 -4.24
CA PHE A 101 7.26 5.95 -2.94
C PHE A 101 7.62 4.47 -3.09
N GLU A 102 8.16 3.89 -2.01
CA GLU A 102 8.36 2.45 -1.89
C GLU A 102 7.10 1.81 -1.30
N PRO A 103 6.39 0.95 -2.06
CA PRO A 103 5.18 0.33 -1.57
C PRO A 103 5.46 -0.68 -0.46
N ASP A 104 4.77 -0.54 0.66
CA ASP A 104 4.91 -1.41 1.82
C ASP A 104 3.54 -1.70 2.46
N PRO A 105 3.00 -2.92 2.35
CA PRO A 105 1.72 -3.29 2.93
C PRO A 105 1.65 -3.12 4.45
N GLU A 106 2.78 -3.18 5.16
CA GLU A 106 2.82 -3.04 6.62
C GLU A 106 2.52 -1.61 7.08
N LYS A 107 2.74 -0.60 6.22
CA LYS A 107 2.55 0.83 6.53
C LYS A 107 1.12 1.34 6.39
N THR A 108 0.21 0.52 5.91
CA THR A 108 -1.22 0.84 5.83
C THR A 108 -2.02 -0.14 6.68
N PHE A 109 -3.35 -0.15 6.55
CA PHE A 109 -4.18 -1.03 7.36
C PHE A 109 -3.77 -2.50 7.23
N ARG A 110 -3.40 -3.15 8.35
CA ARG A 110 -3.04 -4.57 8.39
C ARG A 110 -3.39 -5.21 9.75
N ARG A 111 -3.92 -6.43 9.71
CA ARG A 111 -4.26 -7.28 10.88
C ARG A 111 -3.42 -8.56 10.91
N GLY A 112 -2.19 -8.48 10.46
CA GLY A 112 -1.39 -9.64 10.09
C GLY A 112 -1.80 -10.21 8.74
N ALA A 113 -0.95 -11.10 8.19
CA ALA A 113 -1.14 -11.70 6.87
C ALA A 113 -1.43 -13.19 6.95
N THR A 114 -2.17 -13.68 5.96
CA THR A 114 -2.36 -15.11 5.71
C THR A 114 -2.39 -15.36 4.20
N ASP A 115 -1.79 -16.47 3.77
CA ASP A 115 -1.95 -16.98 2.42
C ASP A 115 -3.21 -17.86 2.28
N TYR A 116 -4.06 -17.83 3.30
CA TYR A 116 -5.22 -18.69 3.43
C TYR A 116 -4.81 -20.17 3.37
N PHE A 117 -5.18 -20.89 2.33
CA PHE A 117 -4.88 -22.31 2.17
C PHE A 117 -4.14 -22.65 0.87
N VAL A 118 -3.56 -21.65 0.20
CA VAL A 118 -2.82 -21.84 -1.07
C VAL A 118 -1.63 -22.80 -0.90
N ASN A 119 -0.95 -22.74 0.23
CA ASN A 119 0.17 -23.63 0.55
C ASN A 119 -0.19 -24.72 1.56
N GLY A 120 -1.46 -25.13 1.63
CA GLY A 120 -1.96 -26.12 2.55
C GLY A 120 -2.70 -25.53 3.75
N ARG A 121 -3.47 -26.36 4.44
CA ARG A 121 -4.31 -25.93 5.56
C ARG A 121 -3.47 -25.51 6.76
N ARG A 122 -3.70 -24.27 7.23
CA ARG A 122 -3.08 -23.71 8.44
C ARG A 122 -4.14 -23.27 9.42
N PRO A 123 -4.03 -23.58 10.73
CA PRO A 123 -5.05 -23.21 11.70
C PRO A 123 -5.07 -21.71 12.03
N GLN A 124 -3.95 -21.00 11.85
CA GLN A 124 -3.77 -19.61 12.32
C GLN A 124 -4.15 -18.57 11.28
N ILE A 125 -5.39 -18.60 10.79
CA ILE A 125 -5.90 -17.65 9.80
C ILE A 125 -6.64 -16.46 10.42
N ALA A 126 -6.97 -16.51 11.72
CA ALA A 126 -7.69 -15.44 12.40
C ALA A 126 -6.75 -14.48 13.15
N ALA A 127 -7.14 -13.21 13.20
CA ALA A 127 -6.57 -12.19 14.06
C ALA A 127 -7.33 -12.23 15.39
N LEU A 128 -6.92 -13.13 16.30
CA LEU A 128 -7.69 -13.51 17.49
C LEU A 128 -7.80 -12.37 18.51
N ASP A 129 -6.77 -11.52 18.63
CA ASP A 129 -6.69 -10.53 19.71
C ASP A 129 -7.43 -9.24 19.35
N THR A 130 -7.51 -8.89 18.07
CA THR A 130 -8.19 -7.66 17.65
C THR A 130 -8.67 -7.69 16.20
N PRO A 131 -9.84 -7.10 15.91
CA PRO A 131 -10.29 -6.86 14.54
C PRO A 131 -9.74 -5.55 13.96
N LYS A 132 -8.95 -4.77 14.75
CA LYS A 132 -8.37 -3.50 14.35
C LYS A 132 -7.02 -3.71 13.66
N SER A 133 -6.51 -2.66 13.01
CA SER A 133 -5.16 -2.67 12.46
C SER A 133 -4.11 -2.68 13.57
N THR A 134 -3.23 -3.65 13.55
CA THR A 134 -2.04 -3.68 14.42
C THR A 134 -0.85 -2.99 13.78
N GLY A 135 -0.80 -2.92 12.43
CA GLY A 135 0.31 -2.33 11.69
C GLY A 135 1.64 -3.09 11.85
N GLU A 136 2.74 -2.40 11.57
CA GLU A 136 4.10 -2.94 11.67
C GLU A 136 4.65 -2.88 13.10
N THR A 137 5.41 -3.88 13.52
CA THR A 137 6.15 -3.82 14.80
C THR A 137 7.32 -2.86 14.68
N VAL A 138 7.32 -1.80 15.48
CA VAL A 138 8.37 -0.77 15.45
C VAL A 138 9.38 -0.88 16.58
N GLY A 139 9.03 -1.45 17.72
CA GLY A 139 10.00 -1.57 18.80
C GLY A 139 9.43 -2.04 20.14
N LYS A 140 10.20 -1.82 21.19
CA LYS A 140 9.85 -2.14 22.58
C LYS A 140 10.03 -0.93 23.49
N VAL A 141 9.12 -0.73 24.41
CA VAL A 141 9.25 0.24 25.50
C VAL A 141 10.41 -0.18 26.41
N VAL A 142 11.33 0.73 26.70
CA VAL A 142 12.45 0.50 27.61
C VAL A 142 12.38 1.37 28.87
N ALA A 143 11.78 2.56 28.77
CA ALA A 143 11.58 3.43 29.91
C ALA A 143 10.32 4.30 29.75
N ILE A 144 9.76 4.72 30.87
CA ILE A 144 8.57 5.56 30.94
C ILE A 144 8.80 6.65 31.96
N SER A 145 8.45 7.90 31.61
CA SER A 145 8.45 9.03 32.51
C SER A 145 7.04 9.60 32.64
N SER A 146 6.35 9.29 33.71
CA SER A 146 4.97 9.69 33.96
C SER A 146 4.82 11.21 34.12
N GLY A 147 5.82 11.89 34.70
CA GLY A 147 5.80 13.34 34.89
C GLY A 147 5.79 14.14 33.58
N CYS A 148 6.38 13.59 32.51
CA CYS A 148 6.49 14.25 31.20
C CYS A 148 5.64 13.58 30.10
N SER A 149 4.89 12.53 30.42
CA SER A 149 4.15 11.70 29.44
C SER A 149 5.04 11.25 28.27
N THR A 150 6.27 10.81 28.59
CA THR A 150 7.25 10.34 27.61
C THR A 150 7.52 8.86 27.76
N VAL A 151 7.79 8.22 26.62
CA VAL A 151 8.10 6.79 26.50
C VAL A 151 9.35 6.65 25.65
N ASP A 152 10.36 5.95 26.16
CA ASP A 152 11.56 5.63 25.42
C ASP A 152 11.39 4.26 24.77
N ILE A 153 11.53 4.19 23.46
CA ILE A 153 11.31 3.01 22.64
C ILE A 153 12.62 2.58 22.00
N ALA A 154 13.04 1.34 22.27
CA ALA A 154 14.13 0.71 21.55
C ALA A 154 13.63 0.29 20.17
N THR A 155 14.16 0.92 19.11
CA THR A 155 13.67 0.76 17.75
C THR A 155 14.76 1.00 16.71
N LYS A 156 14.66 0.29 15.57
CA LYS A 156 15.40 0.61 14.35
C LYS A 156 14.55 1.41 13.35
N ALA A 157 13.24 1.45 13.57
CA ALA A 157 12.32 2.20 12.72
C ALA A 157 12.38 3.70 13.08
N GLU A 158 12.21 4.54 12.08
CA GLU A 158 12.02 5.98 12.28
C GLU A 158 10.58 6.23 12.74
N ILE A 159 10.42 6.79 13.95
CA ILE A 159 9.13 7.24 14.47
C ILE A 159 9.02 8.74 14.25
N ALA A 160 7.89 9.21 13.71
CA ALA A 160 7.65 10.60 13.37
C ALA A 160 6.54 11.24 14.21
N ASN A 161 6.57 12.56 14.28
CA ASN A 161 5.47 13.34 14.86
C ASN A 161 4.18 13.06 14.08
N GLY A 162 3.09 12.78 14.79
CA GLY A 162 1.79 12.46 14.19
C GLY A 162 1.57 10.97 13.90
N ASP A 163 2.57 10.11 14.11
CA ASP A 163 2.39 8.67 14.00
C ASP A 163 1.36 8.16 15.00
N GLY A 164 0.62 7.12 14.61
CA GLY A 164 -0.22 6.34 15.49
C GLY A 164 0.50 5.05 15.88
N LEU A 165 0.73 4.89 17.17
CA LEU A 165 1.29 3.66 17.73
C LEU A 165 0.19 2.88 18.44
N VAL A 166 0.35 1.56 18.53
CA VAL A 166 -0.57 0.68 19.27
C VAL A 166 0.22 -0.37 20.02
N TYR A 167 -0.37 -0.86 21.11
CA TYR A 167 0.18 -1.97 21.89
C TYR A 167 -0.97 -2.83 22.44
N LEU A 168 -0.68 -4.07 22.78
CA LEU A 168 -1.62 -4.93 23.49
C LEU A 168 -1.42 -4.76 25.00
N THR A 169 -2.51 -4.54 25.72
CA THR A 169 -2.52 -4.55 27.18
C THR A 169 -2.35 -5.98 27.72
N PRO A 170 -2.05 -6.16 29.02
CA PRO A 170 -2.06 -7.49 29.63
C PRO A 170 -3.37 -8.26 29.46
N GLU A 171 -4.50 -7.55 29.33
CA GLU A 171 -5.84 -8.10 29.07
C GLU A 171 -6.07 -8.38 27.58
N GLU A 172 -5.01 -8.25 26.74
CA GLU A 172 -5.05 -8.45 25.30
C GLU A 172 -5.95 -7.47 24.52
N GLU A 173 -6.20 -6.29 25.10
CA GLU A 173 -6.90 -5.21 24.42
C GLU A 173 -5.90 -4.32 23.62
N LEU A 174 -6.28 -3.95 22.41
CA LEU A 174 -5.46 -3.06 21.58
C LEU A 174 -5.71 -1.60 21.96
N GLU A 175 -4.71 -0.98 22.55
CA GLU A 175 -4.70 0.46 22.86
C GLU A 175 -3.87 1.27 21.90
N GLY A 176 -4.32 2.51 21.63
CA GLY A 176 -3.69 3.44 20.70
C GLY A 176 -2.98 4.57 21.43
N LEU A 177 -1.82 4.94 20.91
CA LEU A 177 -1.00 6.08 21.35
C LEU A 177 -0.80 7.04 20.18
N ARG A 178 -1.03 8.32 20.39
CA ARG A 178 -0.72 9.34 19.39
C ARG A 178 0.60 10.02 19.74
N VAL A 179 1.54 9.97 18.78
CA VAL A 179 2.84 10.63 18.91
C VAL A 179 2.66 12.13 18.70
N ASN A 180 2.95 12.93 19.72
CA ASN A 180 3.04 14.37 19.60
C ASN A 180 4.43 14.79 19.10
N ARG A 181 5.49 14.30 19.76
CA ARG A 181 6.88 14.56 19.38
C ARG A 181 7.69 13.26 19.49
N ALA A 182 8.50 13.00 18.48
CA ALA A 182 9.52 11.96 18.50
C ALA A 182 10.90 12.60 18.44
N GLU A 183 11.83 12.11 19.28
CA GLU A 183 13.19 12.61 19.39
C GLU A 183 14.17 11.44 19.47
N GLN A 184 15.12 11.40 18.54
CA GLN A 184 16.18 10.40 18.54
C GLN A 184 17.17 10.73 19.66
N LEU A 185 17.23 9.90 20.71
CA LEU A 185 18.17 10.07 21.80
C LEU A 185 19.57 9.57 21.44
N ARG A 186 19.62 8.42 20.78
CA ARG A 186 20.83 7.76 20.24
C ARG A 186 20.41 6.71 19.21
N PRO A 187 21.33 6.18 18.38
CA PRO A 187 21.00 5.08 17.48
C PRO A 187 20.29 3.93 18.20
N GLY A 188 19.13 3.54 17.70
CA GLY A 188 18.30 2.48 18.27
C GLY A 188 17.43 2.88 19.46
N LEU A 189 17.36 4.16 19.86
CA LEU A 189 16.53 4.63 20.97
C LEU A 189 15.84 5.95 20.64
N VAL A 190 14.52 5.97 20.65
CA VAL A 190 13.66 7.14 20.36
C VAL A 190 12.84 7.45 21.59
N ARG A 191 12.83 8.72 22.00
CA ARG A 191 11.88 9.25 22.98
C ARG A 191 10.63 9.76 22.29
N VAL A 192 9.48 9.29 22.73
CA VAL A 192 8.18 9.70 22.22
C VAL A 192 7.42 10.44 23.31
N SER A 193 7.03 11.69 23.04
CA SER A 193 6.06 12.41 23.85
C SER A 193 4.66 12.11 23.34
N LEU A 194 3.78 11.67 24.21
CA LEU A 194 2.41 11.32 23.86
C LEU A 194 1.51 12.55 23.88
N HIS A 195 0.46 12.51 23.03
CA HIS A 195 -0.57 13.54 23.04
C HIS A 195 -1.44 13.46 24.31
N GLU A 196 -1.66 12.25 24.84
CA GLU A 196 -2.43 11.99 26.04
C GLU A 196 -1.54 11.64 27.23
N PRO A 197 -1.99 11.96 28.48
CA PRO A 197 -1.24 11.59 29.68
C PRO A 197 -1.08 10.07 29.83
N LEU A 198 0.10 9.63 30.24
CA LEU A 198 0.41 8.21 30.48
C LEU A 198 -0.54 7.50 31.46
N LYS A 199 -1.14 8.24 32.40
CA LYS A 199 -2.14 7.68 33.30
C LYS A 199 -3.37 7.07 32.60
N ARG A 200 -3.60 7.40 31.34
CA ARG A 200 -4.65 6.78 30.50
C ARG A 200 -4.23 5.45 29.87
N HIS A 201 -2.96 5.10 30.02
CA HIS A 201 -2.35 3.92 29.42
C HIS A 201 -1.68 3.04 30.47
N PRO A 202 -2.42 2.50 31.48
CA PRO A 202 -1.81 1.75 32.59
C PRO A 202 -1.12 0.47 32.15
N GLY A 203 -1.52 -0.11 31.02
CA GLY A 203 -0.90 -1.30 30.43
C GLY A 203 0.40 -1.02 29.67
N LEU A 204 0.79 0.25 29.47
CA LEU A 204 2.03 0.61 28.79
C LEU A 204 3.21 0.55 29.79
N LEU A 205 3.95 -0.54 29.77
CA LEU A 205 5.03 -0.83 30.71
C LEU A 205 6.35 -1.11 29.97
N PRO A 206 7.52 -0.98 30.61
CA PRO A 206 8.77 -1.45 30.04
C PRO A 206 8.67 -2.92 29.59
N GLY A 207 9.18 -3.22 28.41
CA GLY A 207 9.10 -4.55 27.79
C GLY A 207 7.90 -4.72 26.81
N VAL A 208 6.91 -3.84 26.87
CA VAL A 208 5.76 -3.89 25.95
C VAL A 208 6.21 -3.63 24.51
N VAL A 209 5.72 -4.47 23.59
CA VAL A 209 5.94 -4.33 22.15
C VAL A 209 5.01 -3.26 21.61
N VAL A 210 5.57 -2.35 20.84
CA VAL A 210 4.83 -1.25 20.19
C VAL A 210 4.83 -1.45 18.70
N ASN A 211 3.64 -1.35 18.10
CA ASN A 211 3.43 -1.39 16.67
C ASN A 211 3.01 -0.01 16.16
N ARG A 212 3.24 0.29 14.88
CA ARG A 212 2.78 1.50 14.20
C ARG A 212 1.62 1.15 13.26
N ASN A 213 0.41 1.59 13.60
CA ASN A 213 -0.77 1.38 12.77
C ASN A 213 -1.10 2.57 11.86
N LYS A 214 -0.36 3.68 12.02
CA LYS A 214 -0.46 4.88 11.21
C LYS A 214 0.93 5.51 11.02
N ASP A 215 1.48 5.41 9.81
CA ASP A 215 2.70 6.12 9.41
C ASP A 215 2.29 7.46 8.78
N HIS A 216 2.40 8.54 9.57
CA HIS A 216 1.95 9.88 9.16
C HIS A 216 2.72 10.43 7.96
N ARG A 217 4.02 10.19 7.88
CA ARG A 217 4.85 10.63 6.74
C ARG A 217 4.49 9.89 5.47
N PHE A 218 4.28 8.59 5.57
CA PHE A 218 3.90 7.77 4.45
C PHE A 218 2.50 8.13 3.93
N GLU A 219 1.52 8.32 4.82
CA GLU A 219 0.19 8.80 4.42
C GLU A 219 0.24 10.15 3.69
N LYS A 220 1.06 11.10 4.18
CA LYS A 220 1.26 12.39 3.51
C LYS A 220 1.86 12.23 2.11
N LEU A 221 2.82 11.32 1.94
CA LEU A 221 3.43 11.03 0.66
C LEU A 221 2.40 10.43 -0.32
N LEU A 222 1.59 9.50 0.16
CA LEU A 222 0.54 8.88 -0.64
C LEU A 222 -0.61 9.84 -1.00
N ALA A 223 -0.85 10.86 -0.18
CA ALA A 223 -1.87 11.87 -0.46
C ALA A 223 -1.52 12.81 -1.62
N GLN A 224 -0.24 12.87 -2.01
CA GLN A 224 0.24 13.65 -3.15
C GLN A 224 0.07 12.88 -4.47
N GLU A 225 0.43 13.49 -5.57
CA GLU A 225 0.56 12.85 -6.89
C GLU A 225 1.81 11.95 -6.91
N SER A 226 1.69 10.81 -6.23
CA SER A 226 2.80 9.89 -5.97
C SER A 226 2.74 8.61 -6.81
N ALA A 227 1.74 8.49 -7.69
CA ALA A 227 1.59 7.38 -8.61
C ALA A 227 1.04 7.90 -9.93
N GLU A 228 1.68 7.52 -11.02
CA GLU A 228 1.27 7.88 -12.37
C GLU A 228 1.26 6.62 -13.25
N ARG A 229 0.35 6.57 -14.21
CA ARG A 229 0.34 5.54 -15.24
C ARG A 229 0.28 6.19 -16.60
N THR A 230 1.27 5.90 -17.42
CA THR A 230 1.36 6.39 -18.80
C THR A 230 1.35 5.24 -19.80
N ILE A 231 0.87 5.50 -21.00
CA ILE A 231 0.91 4.56 -22.13
C ILE A 231 1.96 5.04 -23.11
N PRO A 232 3.05 4.29 -23.33
CA PRO A 232 4.05 4.66 -24.31
C PRO A 232 3.44 4.80 -25.70
N ALA A 233 3.66 5.95 -26.34
CA ALA A 233 3.21 6.22 -27.69
C ALA A 233 4.37 6.71 -28.54
N THR A 234 4.38 6.32 -29.80
CA THR A 234 5.31 6.83 -30.82
C THR A 234 4.55 7.77 -31.72
N LEU A 235 5.07 8.96 -31.94
CA LEU A 235 4.55 9.93 -32.89
C LEU A 235 5.46 9.96 -34.12
N GLU A 236 4.89 9.76 -35.29
CA GLU A 236 5.55 9.83 -36.59
C GLU A 236 4.92 10.97 -37.40
N LEU A 237 5.75 11.98 -37.75
CA LEU A 237 5.29 13.08 -38.60
C LEU A 237 5.95 12.93 -39.98
N VAL A 238 5.09 12.77 -40.98
CA VAL A 238 5.51 12.75 -42.39
C VAL A 238 5.18 14.12 -43.03
N VAL A 239 6.22 14.78 -43.52
CA VAL A 239 6.09 16.08 -44.18
C VAL A 239 6.13 15.88 -45.68
N ARG A 240 5.07 16.27 -46.39
CA ARG A 240 4.97 16.28 -47.83
C ARG A 240 4.93 17.72 -48.37
N SER A 241 5.08 17.92 -49.66
CA SER A 241 4.99 19.26 -50.28
C SER A 241 3.60 19.95 -50.11
N ASN A 242 2.54 19.17 -49.97
CA ASN A 242 1.18 19.63 -49.89
C ASN A 242 0.36 19.07 -48.73
N ALA A 243 1.03 18.38 -47.79
CA ALA A 243 0.36 17.83 -46.61
C ALA A 243 1.32 17.52 -45.46
N LEU A 244 0.80 17.53 -44.26
CA LEU A 244 1.41 16.97 -43.05
C LEU A 244 0.56 15.79 -42.58
N GLU A 245 1.20 14.66 -42.29
CA GLU A 245 0.56 13.48 -41.74
C GLU A 245 1.19 13.15 -40.40
N LEU A 246 0.42 13.21 -39.32
CA LEU A 246 0.86 12.82 -37.97
C LEU A 246 0.18 11.49 -37.59
N THR A 247 0.99 10.48 -37.37
CA THR A 247 0.53 9.16 -36.92
C THR A 247 0.99 8.92 -35.50
N GLY A 248 0.04 8.68 -34.59
CA GLY A 248 0.27 8.20 -33.23
C GLY A 248 0.09 6.68 -33.16
N LYS A 249 1.04 5.97 -32.58
CA LYS A 249 1.03 4.51 -32.44
C LYS A 249 1.27 4.12 -30.99
N THR A 250 0.45 3.21 -30.46
CA THR A 250 0.71 2.46 -29.23
C THR A 250 0.90 0.97 -29.58
N LEU A 251 1.03 0.09 -28.58
CA LEU A 251 1.08 -1.35 -28.83
C LEU A 251 -0.20 -1.89 -29.49
N GLU A 252 -1.37 -1.28 -29.24
CA GLU A 252 -2.66 -1.81 -29.64
C GLU A 252 -3.39 -0.94 -30.64
N LEU A 253 -3.08 0.35 -30.71
CA LEU A 253 -3.83 1.33 -31.48
C LEU A 253 -2.90 2.18 -32.36
N SER A 254 -3.44 2.57 -33.53
CA SER A 254 -2.81 3.57 -34.41
C SER A 254 -3.89 4.53 -34.92
N ALA A 255 -3.55 5.81 -34.93
CA ALA A 255 -4.41 6.84 -35.49
C ALA A 255 -3.57 7.82 -36.31
N THR A 256 -4.09 8.25 -37.47
CA THR A 256 -3.44 9.21 -38.34
C THR A 256 -4.34 10.42 -38.56
N VAL A 257 -3.75 11.60 -38.43
CA VAL A 257 -4.38 12.86 -38.79
C VAL A 257 -3.59 13.47 -39.93
N ARG A 258 -4.30 13.96 -40.97
CA ARG A 258 -3.73 14.62 -42.12
C ARG A 258 -4.21 16.06 -42.19
N LEU A 259 -3.26 16.96 -42.44
CA LEU A 259 -3.50 18.36 -42.72
C LEU A 259 -3.04 18.66 -44.15
N ASP A 260 -3.97 18.95 -45.05
CA ASP A 260 -3.66 19.31 -46.41
C ASP A 260 -3.39 20.82 -46.54
N GLY A 261 -2.40 21.18 -47.33
CA GLY A 261 -1.99 22.52 -47.58
C GLY A 261 -0.52 22.62 -47.97
N PRO A 262 -0.08 23.74 -48.60
CA PRO A 262 1.31 23.93 -49.01
C PRO A 262 2.20 24.00 -47.80
N VAL A 263 3.20 23.13 -47.75
CA VAL A 263 4.24 23.10 -46.70
C VAL A 263 5.49 23.79 -47.20
N GLN A 264 5.91 24.83 -46.48
CA GLN A 264 7.10 25.59 -46.84
C GLN A 264 8.26 25.22 -45.85
N PRO A 265 9.53 25.30 -46.34
CA PRO A 265 10.66 25.13 -45.47
C PRO A 265 10.66 26.10 -44.29
N ALA A 266 11.02 25.60 -43.12
CA ALA A 266 11.08 26.42 -41.92
C ALA A 266 12.21 27.46 -42.05
N ARG A 267 11.95 28.71 -41.69
CA ARG A 267 12.92 29.80 -41.69
C ARG A 267 13.86 29.75 -40.47
N ASN A 268 13.44 29.05 -39.41
CA ASN A 268 14.23 28.95 -38.19
C ASN A 268 14.97 27.60 -38.14
N PRO A 269 16.32 27.60 -37.98
CA PRO A 269 17.11 26.37 -37.84
C PRO A 269 16.65 25.46 -36.69
N GLN A 270 16.10 26.04 -35.63
CA GLN A 270 15.62 25.30 -34.45
C GLN A 270 14.16 24.81 -34.57
N ALA A 271 13.54 24.97 -35.76
CA ALA A 271 12.11 24.61 -35.93
C ALA A 271 11.83 23.14 -35.67
N LEU A 272 12.74 22.25 -36.05
CA LEU A 272 12.63 20.82 -35.84
C LEU A 272 12.63 20.46 -34.33
N ASP A 273 13.53 21.06 -33.56
CA ASP A 273 13.64 20.80 -32.14
C ASP A 273 12.42 21.33 -31.36
N LYS A 274 11.96 22.53 -31.77
CA LYS A 274 10.70 23.09 -31.22
C LYS A 274 9.49 22.21 -31.55
N LEU A 275 9.42 21.68 -32.75
CA LEU A 275 8.35 20.78 -33.19
C LEU A 275 8.39 19.47 -32.39
N LYS A 276 9.55 18.84 -32.25
CA LYS A 276 9.74 17.64 -31.43
C LYS A 276 9.31 17.90 -29.98
N ALA A 277 9.80 18.98 -29.38
CA ALA A 277 9.44 19.38 -28.03
C ALA A 277 7.95 19.70 -27.85
N SER A 278 7.28 20.17 -28.91
CA SER A 278 5.84 20.42 -28.90
C SER A 278 5.03 19.13 -29.01
N LEU A 279 5.42 18.23 -29.90
CA LEU A 279 4.77 16.93 -30.10
C LEU A 279 4.97 15.99 -28.91
N SER A 280 6.07 16.08 -28.18
CA SER A 280 6.32 15.27 -26.98
C SER A 280 5.50 15.73 -25.75
N LYS A 281 4.80 16.87 -25.85
CA LYS A 281 3.92 17.33 -24.76
C LYS A 281 2.54 16.70 -24.92
N ALA A 282 2.33 15.58 -24.25
CA ALA A 282 1.05 14.87 -24.28
C ALA A 282 -0.09 15.56 -23.47
N GLY A 283 0.21 16.69 -22.80
CA GLY A 283 -0.77 17.43 -21.99
C GLY A 283 -1.29 16.60 -20.81
N GLY A 284 -2.55 16.75 -20.45
CA GLY A 284 -3.20 15.95 -19.40
C GLY A 284 -3.73 14.59 -19.88
N THR A 285 -3.11 13.99 -20.92
CA THR A 285 -3.49 12.67 -21.43
C THR A 285 -2.77 11.54 -20.70
N VAL A 286 -3.13 10.29 -20.99
CA VAL A 286 -2.47 9.08 -20.46
C VAL A 286 -1.22 8.66 -21.26
N PHE A 287 -0.79 9.45 -22.24
CA PHE A 287 0.36 9.16 -23.10
C PHE A 287 1.63 9.88 -22.66
#